data_c484080e787f8530950bd616e05e8784
#
_entry.id   c484080e787f8530950bd616e05e8784
#
_cell.length_a   1.000
_cell.length_b   1.000
_cell.length_c   1.000
_cell.angle_alpha   90.00
_cell.angle_beta   90.00
_cell.angle_gamma   90.00
#
_symmetry.space_group_name_H-M   'P 1'
#
loop_
_entity.id
_entity.type
_entity.pdbx_description
1 polymer ?
#
loop_
_entity_poly.entity_id
_entity_poly.type
_entity_poly.pdbx_seq_one_letter_code
_entity_poly.pdbx_strand_id
1 'polypeptide(L)'
;MSRRVLVRFVLAVSIAAVLVAVGALPVGAADRPATDSPADSGVSGPRIVSVYPNPVADGDVGEFVVITVPPETDLGDYSLGDDETTVSLPNRTVSDRVVLSTAPNATAALLDDDPLRISDDLALANGGEPVVLSRNGTVIDRLNYTDAPSGELRVASGTARWRAVGATDRPVVTGTAGEVTVFALPDAPAVATDSLASADRRILFAGYTLTDEAVADELVAAADRNVTVRVLLDGDPVGGMTRRQATILDRLTDAGIDVNVLGGERARYDFHHAKYAIVDDRALVATENWKHAGLGGNGSRGWGVVTDQPRIVRALAETFRADTDWRDARPWSEYRTGESFQSAPAANETFPTEFRPRPVNVEETRLLVAPDNAESEILDIIGNATDTIDVEQVSIGGRRQPFVQATLAAARRGVSVRILLSSAWYTKEENQQLVDWLNERANRESLPLEARLAKPRGQFEKIHAKGVVVDGDQAIVGSLNWNAVHRLLYHQSNYCVWSRLETTRTATKNSTNMRWEPSRNKTRMGSIVFRRNRTAKICDCMLIPLLTA
;
A
#
# COMPACT_ATOMS: atom_id res chain seq x y z
N MET A 1 -18.59 -4.94 23.77
CA MET A 1 -17.76 -4.33 22.72
C MET A 1 -16.83 -3.34 23.38
N SER A 2 -15.53 -3.50 23.26
CA SER A 2 -14.57 -2.60 23.90
C SER A 2 -14.43 -1.30 23.10
N ARG A 3 -14.00 -0.21 23.74
CA ARG A 3 -13.76 1.09 23.07
C ARG A 3 -12.76 0.99 21.89
N ARG A 4 -11.87 0.01 21.89
CA ARG A 4 -10.90 -0.26 20.82
C ARG A 4 -11.55 -0.73 19.50
N VAL A 5 -12.63 -1.52 19.55
CA VAL A 5 -13.34 -1.95 18.34
C VAL A 5 -14.00 -0.77 17.61
N LEU A 6 -14.49 0.23 18.36
CA LEU A 6 -15.11 1.41 17.75
C LEU A 6 -14.07 2.32 17.06
N VAL A 7 -12.88 2.45 17.63
CA VAL A 7 -11.79 3.24 17.04
C VAL A 7 -11.23 2.56 15.77
N ARG A 8 -11.10 1.23 15.76
CA ARG A 8 -10.73 0.49 14.56
C ARG A 8 -11.75 0.66 13.42
N PHE A 9 -13.04 0.77 13.73
CA PHE A 9 -14.08 0.91 12.71
C PHE A 9 -14.06 2.27 11.97
N VAL A 10 -13.57 3.33 12.60
CA VAL A 10 -13.49 4.68 12.02
C VAL A 10 -12.18 4.90 11.25
N LEU A 11 -11.08 4.23 11.64
CA LEU A 11 -9.75 4.46 11.03
C LEU A 11 -9.43 3.58 9.82
N ALA A 12 -10.16 2.50 9.61
CA ALA A 12 -9.73 1.42 8.76
C ALA A 12 -10.30 1.42 7.36
N VAL A 13 -10.38 2.56 6.70
CA VAL A 13 -10.76 2.68 5.29
C VAL A 13 -9.60 3.21 4.48
N SER A 14 -8.69 2.32 4.15
CA SER A 14 -7.57 2.70 3.31
C SER A 14 -6.79 1.52 2.80
N ILE A 15 -6.25 1.59 1.67
CA ILE A 15 -4.94 1.67 1.16
C ILE A 15 -4.50 0.64 0.15
N ALA A 16 -3.64 0.83 -0.70
CA ALA A 16 -2.70 0.73 -1.41
C ALA A 16 -1.84 0.32 -2.44
N ALA A 17 -1.03 0.15 -3.09
CA ALA A 17 -0.04 0.31 -3.97
C ALA A 17 0.69 -0.49 -4.97
N VAL A 18 1.53 -0.61 -5.84
CA VAL A 18 2.54 -0.40 -6.62
C VAL A 18 3.32 -1.10 -7.68
N LEU A 19 4.16 -0.87 -8.66
CA LEU A 19 5.25 -1.43 -9.23
C LEU A 19 6.03 -1.17 -10.45
N VAL A 20 7.21 -1.25 -11.12
CA VAL A 20 8.19 -1.86 -11.60
C VAL A 20 9.30 -1.77 -12.55
N ALA A 21 10.33 -2.16 -12.83
CA ALA A 21 11.29 -2.89 -13.35
C ALA A 21 12.57 -2.77 -13.97
N VAL A 22 13.59 -3.35 -14.33
CA VAL A 22 14.73 -3.54 -14.65
C VAL A 22 15.78 -4.10 -15.36
N GLY A 23 16.66 -4.49 -15.71
CA GLY A 23 17.68 -4.95 -16.60
C GLY A 23 18.81 -5.85 -16.11
N ALA A 24 19.11 -6.86 -16.85
CA ALA A 24 19.85 -8.01 -16.45
C ALA A 24 21.38 -7.89 -16.53
N LEU A 25 22.08 -8.60 -15.69
CA LEU A 25 23.31 -9.32 -15.98
C LEU A 25 23.50 -10.52 -15.02
N PRO A 26 24.53 -11.42 -15.16
CA PRO A 26 24.25 -12.83 -15.33
C PRO A 26 24.23 -13.63 -14.02
N VAL A 27 23.69 -14.85 -14.13
CA VAL A 27 23.62 -15.86 -13.08
C VAL A 27 25.01 -16.20 -12.54
N GLY A 28 25.24 -15.78 -11.30
CA GLY A 28 26.28 -16.28 -10.42
C GLY A 28 25.64 -16.81 -9.15
N ALA A 29 26.30 -17.76 -8.49
CA ALA A 29 25.78 -18.56 -7.38
C ALA A 29 25.05 -17.77 -6.30
N ALA A 30 24.10 -18.42 -5.66
CA ALA A 30 23.30 -17.90 -4.57
C ALA A 30 24.18 -17.46 -3.38
N ASP A 31 24.44 -16.16 -3.31
CA ASP A 31 24.87 -15.50 -2.09
C ASP A 31 23.64 -14.86 -1.42
N ARG A 32 23.53 -15.09 -0.12
CA ARG A 32 22.55 -14.44 0.75
C ARG A 32 22.63 -12.92 0.57
N PRO A 33 21.51 -12.17 0.59
CA PRO A 33 21.62 -10.73 0.68
C PRO A 33 22.35 -10.38 1.98
N ALA A 34 23.54 -9.83 1.83
CA ALA A 34 24.24 -9.22 2.93
C ALA A 34 23.37 -8.06 3.42
N THR A 35 23.02 -8.07 4.71
CA THR A 35 22.54 -6.88 5.38
C THR A 35 23.63 -5.84 5.27
N ASP A 36 23.40 -4.78 4.48
CA ASP A 36 24.29 -3.63 4.41
C ASP A 36 24.47 -3.06 5.82
N SER A 37 25.55 -3.46 6.47
CA SER A 37 26.08 -2.72 7.60
C SER A 37 26.49 -1.35 7.09
N PRO A 38 25.98 -0.25 7.65
CA PRO A 38 26.46 1.07 7.28
C PRO A 38 27.97 1.14 7.55
N ALA A 39 28.72 1.54 6.53
CA ALA A 39 30.16 1.69 6.58
C ALA A 39 30.58 2.46 7.83
N ASP A 40 31.46 1.84 8.60
CA ASP A 40 32.02 2.29 9.84
C ASP A 40 32.57 3.73 9.78
N SER A 41 31.83 4.66 10.37
CA SER A 41 32.36 5.96 10.78
C SER A 41 32.81 5.86 12.24
N GLY A 42 33.93 5.25 12.49
CA GLY A 42 34.87 5.44 13.61
C GLY A 42 34.37 5.74 15.04
N VAL A 43 33.19 5.28 15.48
CA VAL A 43 32.74 5.39 16.86
C VAL A 43 32.84 4.00 17.53
N SER A 44 33.88 3.80 18.29
CA SER A 44 34.29 2.51 18.86
C SER A 44 33.65 2.19 20.22
N GLY A 45 32.34 2.43 20.42
CA GLY A 45 31.66 2.18 21.70
C GLY A 45 30.24 1.60 21.54
N PRO A 46 29.68 1.03 22.62
CA PRO A 46 28.29 0.55 22.64
C PRO A 46 27.30 1.68 22.33
N ARG A 47 26.29 1.40 21.53
CA ARG A 47 25.27 2.41 21.15
C ARG A 47 23.91 1.75 20.88
N ILE A 48 22.84 2.52 21.03
CA ILE A 48 21.49 2.15 20.63
C ILE A 48 21.38 2.34 19.11
N VAL A 49 20.96 1.31 18.39
CA VAL A 49 20.79 1.33 16.92
C VAL A 49 19.35 1.58 16.53
N SER A 50 18.42 0.95 17.25
CA SER A 50 16.99 1.14 17.03
C SER A 50 16.16 0.73 18.24
N VAL A 51 14.92 1.24 18.26
CA VAL A 51 13.91 0.93 19.29
C VAL A 51 12.60 0.59 18.60
N TYR A 52 11.91 -0.45 19.06
CA TYR A 52 10.59 -0.89 18.60
C TYR A 52 9.58 -0.79 19.74
N PRO A 53 8.97 0.37 19.97
CA PRO A 53 8.19 0.63 21.18
C PRO A 53 6.70 0.34 21.05
N ASN A 54 6.15 0.20 19.82
CA ASN A 54 4.72 0.04 19.56
C ASN A 54 4.49 -1.12 18.59
N PRO A 55 4.56 -2.37 19.07
CA PRO A 55 4.27 -3.55 18.28
C PRO A 55 2.84 -3.56 17.69
N VAL A 56 2.66 -4.28 16.57
CA VAL A 56 1.34 -4.52 15.98
C VAL A 56 0.49 -5.44 16.87
N ALA A 57 1.14 -6.29 17.66
CA ALA A 57 0.49 -7.21 18.60
C ALA A 57 -0.29 -6.48 19.71
N ASP A 58 -1.44 -7.01 20.11
CA ASP A 58 -2.26 -6.43 21.18
C ASP A 58 -1.50 -6.41 22.51
N GLY A 59 -1.49 -5.25 23.18
CA GLY A 59 -0.84 -5.06 24.48
C GLY A 59 0.67 -4.85 24.41
N ASP A 60 1.15 -4.40 23.24
CA ASP A 60 2.54 -4.03 22.99
C ASP A 60 3.54 -5.17 23.22
N VAL A 61 3.08 -6.43 23.08
CA VAL A 61 3.89 -7.62 23.24
C VAL A 61 4.92 -7.73 22.13
N GLY A 62 6.21 -7.78 22.48
CA GLY A 62 7.31 -7.90 21.52
C GLY A 62 8.10 -6.61 21.34
N GLU A 63 7.96 -5.63 22.22
CA GLU A 63 8.87 -4.47 22.30
C GLU A 63 10.32 -4.89 22.38
N PHE A 64 11.21 -4.14 21.74
CA PHE A 64 12.65 -4.41 21.81
C PHE A 64 13.52 -3.19 21.55
N VAL A 65 14.74 -3.27 22.05
CA VAL A 65 15.83 -2.33 21.78
C VAL A 65 16.98 -3.08 21.13
N VAL A 66 17.52 -2.53 20.06
CA VAL A 66 18.73 -3.04 19.40
C VAL A 66 19.91 -2.17 19.78
N ILE A 67 20.96 -2.80 20.30
CA ILE A 67 22.24 -2.17 20.54
C ILE A 67 23.34 -2.79 19.68
N THR A 68 24.39 -2.04 19.40
CA THR A 68 25.65 -2.58 18.91
C THR A 68 26.73 -2.42 19.97
N VAL A 69 27.58 -3.42 20.12
CA VAL A 69 28.66 -3.45 21.09
C VAL A 69 29.96 -3.95 20.44
N PRO A 70 31.13 -3.58 20.96
CA PRO A 70 32.40 -4.18 20.55
C PRO A 70 32.39 -5.71 20.77
N PRO A 71 33.28 -6.45 20.05
CA PRO A 71 33.43 -7.86 20.28
C PRO A 71 33.75 -8.18 21.75
N GLU A 72 33.21 -9.33 22.26
CA GLU A 72 33.43 -9.83 23.60
C GLU A 72 33.03 -8.86 24.73
N THR A 73 31.98 -8.03 24.52
CA THR A 73 31.46 -7.15 25.58
C THR A 73 30.64 -7.93 26.58
N ASP A 74 30.99 -7.79 27.88
CA ASP A 74 30.17 -8.29 28.98
C ASP A 74 29.06 -7.28 29.30
N LEU A 75 27.80 -7.70 29.15
CA LEU A 75 26.63 -6.85 29.41
C LEU A 75 26.30 -6.68 30.90
N GLY A 76 26.91 -7.44 31.81
CA GLY A 76 26.64 -7.36 33.23
C GLY A 76 26.92 -6.00 33.90
N ASP A 77 27.77 -5.18 33.26
CA ASP A 77 28.05 -3.80 33.66
C ASP A 77 27.01 -2.79 33.16
N TYR A 78 26.11 -3.22 32.25
CA TYR A 78 25.21 -2.29 31.52
C TYR A 78 23.79 -2.33 32.06
N SER A 79 23.11 -1.22 31.85
CA SER A 79 21.67 -1.07 32.10
C SER A 79 21.01 -0.32 30.98
N LEU A 80 19.73 -0.63 30.74
CA LEU A 80 18.85 0.06 29.83
C LEU A 80 17.72 0.71 30.63
N GLY A 81 17.36 1.93 30.30
CA GLY A 81 16.31 2.66 31.01
C GLY A 81 15.53 3.60 30.10
N ASP A 82 14.39 4.01 30.61
CA ASP A 82 13.55 5.12 30.14
C ASP A 82 13.57 6.27 31.17
N ASP A 83 12.58 7.17 31.14
CA ASP A 83 12.47 8.26 32.13
C ASP A 83 11.99 7.78 33.51
N GLU A 84 11.40 6.59 33.63
CA GLU A 84 10.76 6.09 34.85
C GLU A 84 11.51 4.91 35.46
N THR A 85 12.10 4.03 34.64
CA THR A 85 12.66 2.74 35.04
C THR A 85 14.04 2.53 34.46
N THR A 86 14.88 1.77 35.17
CA THR A 86 16.17 1.30 34.69
C THR A 86 16.34 -0.16 35.05
N VAL A 87 16.63 -1.02 34.08
CA VAL A 87 16.83 -2.45 34.25
C VAL A 87 18.28 -2.84 33.94
N SER A 88 18.83 -3.77 34.71
CA SER A 88 20.16 -4.33 34.44
C SER A 88 20.09 -5.28 33.25
N LEU A 89 21.11 -5.26 32.39
CA LEU A 89 21.23 -6.23 31.32
C LEU A 89 21.73 -7.59 31.84
N PRO A 90 21.42 -8.69 31.14
CA PRO A 90 21.84 -10.01 31.56
C PRO A 90 23.37 -10.14 31.53
N ASN A 91 23.95 -10.80 32.55
CA ASN A 91 25.37 -11.09 32.63
C ASN A 91 25.75 -12.11 31.54
N ARG A 92 26.08 -11.63 30.37
CA ARG A 92 26.39 -12.41 29.16
C ARG A 92 27.39 -11.66 28.28
N THR A 93 28.41 -12.39 27.81
CA THR A 93 29.36 -11.87 26.81
C THR A 93 28.73 -11.94 25.43
N VAL A 94 28.75 -10.83 24.68
CA VAL A 94 28.15 -10.65 23.39
C VAL A 94 29.06 -9.88 22.43
N SER A 95 28.74 -9.91 21.16
CA SER A 95 29.47 -9.18 20.11
C SER A 95 28.50 -8.58 19.11
N ASP A 96 28.89 -7.47 18.51
CA ASP A 96 28.22 -6.82 17.39
C ASP A 96 26.78 -6.39 17.72
N ARG A 97 25.80 -6.96 17.08
CA ARG A 97 24.39 -6.61 17.21
C ARG A 97 23.69 -7.46 18.26
N VAL A 98 23.01 -6.81 19.21
CA VAL A 98 22.27 -7.46 20.29
C VAL A 98 20.84 -6.92 20.33
N VAL A 99 19.87 -7.81 20.36
CA VAL A 99 18.45 -7.47 20.55
C VAL A 99 18.05 -7.75 21.99
N LEU A 100 17.48 -6.77 22.66
CA LEU A 100 17.03 -6.80 24.05
C LEU A 100 15.51 -6.69 24.08
N SER A 101 14.80 -7.65 24.71
CA SER A 101 13.33 -7.65 24.73
C SER A 101 12.77 -8.20 26.04
N THR A 102 11.62 -7.66 26.46
CA THR A 102 10.81 -8.21 27.57
C THR A 102 10.08 -9.50 27.14
N ALA A 103 9.80 -9.66 25.84
CA ALA A 103 9.12 -10.83 25.26
C ALA A 103 9.94 -11.49 24.15
N PRO A 104 11.09 -12.15 24.43
CA PRO A 104 12.00 -12.66 23.40
C PRO A 104 11.35 -13.54 22.33
N ASN A 105 10.38 -14.38 22.71
CA ASN A 105 9.71 -15.27 21.77
C ASN A 105 8.87 -14.51 20.74
N ALA A 106 8.20 -13.42 21.15
CA ALA A 106 7.45 -12.56 20.26
C ALA A 106 8.40 -11.78 19.33
N THR A 107 9.49 -11.24 19.90
CA THR A 107 10.51 -10.51 19.13
C THR A 107 11.24 -11.42 18.14
N ALA A 108 11.64 -12.64 18.53
CA ALA A 108 12.23 -13.64 17.64
C ALA A 108 11.27 -14.08 16.50
N ALA A 109 9.98 -13.88 16.69
CA ALA A 109 9.00 -14.11 15.64
C ALA A 109 9.01 -13.00 14.55
N LEU A 110 9.52 -11.81 14.89
CA LEU A 110 9.65 -10.67 13.98
C LEU A 110 11.03 -10.55 13.34
N LEU A 111 12.07 -11.02 14.02
CA LEU A 111 13.48 -10.85 13.62
C LEU A 111 14.18 -12.20 13.45
N ASP A 112 15.24 -12.24 12.63
CA ASP A 112 16.17 -13.38 12.52
C ASP A 112 17.27 -13.35 13.62
N ASP A 113 16.99 -12.75 14.74
CA ASP A 113 17.88 -12.60 15.88
C ASP A 113 17.50 -13.58 17.02
N ASP A 114 18.42 -13.80 17.95
CA ASP A 114 18.18 -14.47 19.24
C ASP A 114 18.09 -13.39 20.35
N PRO A 115 16.89 -12.86 20.65
CA PRO A 115 16.76 -11.74 21.58
C PRO A 115 17.09 -12.15 23.00
N LEU A 116 17.86 -11.33 23.68
CA LEU A 116 18.13 -11.49 25.11
C LEU A 116 16.97 -10.93 25.93
N ARG A 117 16.51 -11.75 26.91
CA ARG A 117 15.48 -11.30 27.83
C ARG A 117 16.01 -10.24 28.79
N ILE A 118 15.27 -9.14 28.90
CA ILE A 118 15.40 -8.12 29.94
C ILE A 118 14.20 -8.15 30.89
N SER A 119 14.24 -7.39 32.00
CA SER A 119 13.14 -7.32 32.97
C SER A 119 11.86 -6.75 32.30
N ASP A 120 10.74 -7.31 32.71
CA ASP A 120 9.39 -6.85 32.30
C ASP A 120 9.02 -5.49 32.94
N ASP A 121 9.87 -4.94 33.83
CA ASP A 121 9.69 -3.63 34.43
C ASP A 121 9.95 -2.49 33.43
N LEU A 122 10.69 -2.74 32.34
CA LEU A 122 10.90 -1.78 31.27
C LEU A 122 9.76 -1.90 30.25
N ALA A 123 8.97 -0.86 30.09
CA ALA A 123 7.90 -0.76 29.11
C ALA A 123 8.08 0.54 28.30
N LEU A 124 8.13 0.41 26.98
CA LEU A 124 8.39 1.56 26.10
C LEU A 124 7.12 2.35 25.81
N ALA A 125 7.12 3.65 26.10
CA ALA A 125 5.93 4.49 25.97
C ALA A 125 5.59 4.79 24.50
N ASN A 126 4.37 4.45 24.04
CA ASN A 126 3.92 4.78 22.67
C ASN A 126 3.85 6.28 22.39
N GLY A 127 3.70 7.11 23.42
CA GLY A 127 3.71 8.57 23.31
C GLY A 127 5.08 9.20 23.09
N GLY A 128 6.13 8.44 23.35
CA GLY A 128 7.53 8.87 23.22
C GLY A 128 8.24 9.14 24.53
N GLU A 129 9.52 8.79 24.55
CA GLU A 129 10.42 8.93 25.69
C GLU A 129 11.91 8.83 25.26
N PRO A 130 12.88 9.07 26.16
CA PRO A 130 14.28 8.71 25.95
C PRO A 130 14.52 7.24 26.31
N VAL A 131 15.23 6.51 25.48
CA VAL A 131 15.83 5.22 25.81
C VAL A 131 17.30 5.43 26.07
N VAL A 132 17.80 5.01 27.24
CA VAL A 132 19.13 5.32 27.76
C VAL A 132 19.92 4.06 28.01
N LEU A 133 21.08 3.93 27.36
CA LEU A 133 22.08 2.89 27.64
C LEU A 133 23.12 3.45 28.59
N SER A 134 23.32 2.80 29.73
CA SER A 134 24.32 3.19 30.75
C SER A 134 25.30 2.05 31.06
N ARG A 135 26.49 2.39 31.54
CA ARG A 135 27.47 1.44 32.07
C ARG A 135 27.91 1.90 33.47
N ASN A 136 27.75 1.05 34.48
CA ASN A 136 28.07 1.38 35.86
C ASN A 136 27.49 2.74 36.31
N GLY A 137 26.23 3.02 35.91
CA GLY A 137 25.52 4.26 36.22
C GLY A 137 25.92 5.48 35.37
N THR A 138 26.87 5.34 34.45
CA THR A 138 27.25 6.41 33.52
C THR A 138 26.55 6.23 32.19
N VAL A 139 25.81 7.26 31.74
CA VAL A 139 25.14 7.26 30.43
C VAL A 139 26.17 7.17 29.32
N ILE A 140 26.00 6.19 28.44
CA ILE A 140 26.86 5.96 27.28
C ILE A 140 26.21 6.45 26.01
N ASP A 141 24.89 6.14 25.86
CA ASP A 141 24.14 6.53 24.68
C ASP A 141 22.67 6.78 25.02
N ARG A 142 22.00 7.57 24.19
CA ARG A 142 20.58 7.92 24.34
C ARG A 142 19.91 8.06 22.99
N LEU A 143 18.76 7.41 22.83
CA LEU A 143 17.87 7.60 21.67
C LEU A 143 16.54 8.16 22.15
N ASN A 144 16.14 9.32 21.64
CA ASN A 144 14.83 9.91 21.94
C ASN A 144 13.86 9.64 20.78
N TYR A 145 12.60 9.42 21.13
CA TYR A 145 11.52 9.35 20.15
C TYR A 145 10.25 10.00 20.69
N THR A 146 9.34 10.33 19.78
CA THR A 146 8.00 10.88 20.07
C THR A 146 7.00 10.24 19.14
N ASP A 147 5.75 10.07 19.60
CA ASP A 147 4.65 9.51 18.77
C ASP A 147 5.06 8.23 18.03
N ALA A 148 5.31 7.14 18.74
CA ALA A 148 5.70 5.87 18.15
C ALA A 148 4.59 5.27 17.27
N PRO A 149 4.78 5.20 15.95
CA PRO A 149 3.82 4.52 15.08
C PRO A 149 3.82 3.01 15.39
N SER A 150 2.65 2.38 15.31
CA SER A 150 2.57 0.93 15.50
C SER A 150 3.32 0.19 14.40
N GLY A 151 4.09 -0.82 14.72
CA GLY A 151 4.84 -1.63 13.78
C GLY A 151 6.14 -1.02 13.25
N GLU A 152 6.60 0.14 13.78
CA GLU A 152 7.78 0.82 13.27
C GLU A 152 8.97 0.87 14.26
N LEU A 153 10.15 0.73 13.69
CA LEU A 153 11.44 0.93 14.34
C LEU A 153 11.84 2.40 14.30
N ARG A 154 12.22 2.96 15.45
CA ARG A 154 12.97 4.21 15.51
C ARG A 154 14.44 3.92 15.30
N VAL A 155 14.99 4.29 14.15
CA VAL A 155 16.40 4.05 13.80
C VAL A 155 17.25 5.25 14.20
N ALA A 156 18.43 5.00 14.82
CA ALA A 156 19.31 6.04 15.35
C ALA A 156 20.14 6.76 14.26
N SER A 157 20.39 6.13 13.09
CA SER A 157 21.26 6.67 12.05
C SER A 157 20.52 7.57 11.05
N GLY A 158 21.18 8.62 10.58
CA GLY A 158 20.69 9.54 9.55
C GLY A 158 19.69 10.57 10.04
N THR A 159 18.80 11.04 9.15
CA THR A 159 17.63 11.82 9.52
C THR A 159 16.70 10.90 10.28
N ALA A 160 16.61 11.08 11.58
CA ALA A 160 15.82 10.30 12.52
C ALA A 160 14.50 9.78 11.93
N ARG A 161 14.49 8.53 11.47
CA ARG A 161 13.40 7.92 10.72
C ARG A 161 12.69 6.85 11.53
N TRP A 162 11.38 6.83 11.40
CA TRP A 162 10.59 5.63 11.66
C TRP A 162 10.62 4.72 10.43
N ARG A 163 10.67 3.42 10.63
CA ARG A 163 10.74 2.42 9.56
C ARG A 163 9.97 1.17 9.98
N ALA A 164 9.12 0.65 9.11
CA ALA A 164 8.42 -0.60 9.40
C ALA A 164 9.41 -1.74 9.69
N VAL A 165 9.10 -2.57 10.68
CA VAL A 165 9.96 -3.69 11.08
C VAL A 165 10.21 -4.70 9.96
N GLY A 166 9.28 -4.83 9.04
CA GLY A 166 9.37 -5.69 7.85
C GLY A 166 9.68 -4.95 6.56
N ALA A 167 10.11 -3.69 6.61
CA ALA A 167 10.45 -2.92 5.41
C ALA A 167 11.59 -3.58 4.61
N THR A 168 11.39 -3.73 3.31
CA THR A 168 12.28 -4.51 2.44
C THR A 168 13.25 -3.66 1.63
N ASP A 169 13.18 -2.32 1.69
CA ASP A 169 13.99 -1.37 0.90
C ASP A 169 14.00 -1.67 -0.61
N ARG A 170 12.89 -2.15 -1.14
CA ARG A 170 12.79 -2.49 -2.55
C ARG A 170 12.97 -1.24 -3.40
N PRO A 171 13.87 -1.25 -4.39
CA PRO A 171 14.01 -0.11 -5.28
C PRO A 171 12.81 -0.01 -6.20
N VAL A 172 12.59 1.19 -6.74
CA VAL A 172 11.69 1.38 -7.87
C VAL A 172 12.20 0.55 -9.05
N VAL A 173 11.30 -0.24 -9.58
CA VAL A 173 11.67 -1.10 -10.70
C VAL A 173 10.99 -0.57 -11.97
N THR A 174 11.75 -0.25 -13.05
CA THR A 174 11.29 0.41 -14.29
C THR A 174 11.32 -0.52 -15.49
N GLY A 175 10.20 -0.72 -16.18
CA GLY A 175 10.09 -1.40 -17.48
C GLY A 175 10.39 -0.49 -18.65
N THR A 176 10.57 -1.10 -19.81
CA THR A 176 10.78 -0.41 -21.07
C THR A 176 9.46 -0.06 -21.75
N ALA A 177 9.52 0.60 -22.90
CA ALA A 177 8.37 0.82 -23.76
C ALA A 177 7.62 -0.48 -24.08
N GLY A 178 6.31 -0.42 -24.14
CA GLY A 178 5.46 -1.57 -24.38
C GLY A 178 3.98 -1.21 -24.39
N GLU A 179 3.12 -2.21 -24.29
CA GLU A 179 1.68 -2.03 -24.20
C GLU A 179 1.17 -2.40 -22.81
N VAL A 180 0.19 -1.66 -22.30
CA VAL A 180 -0.60 -2.02 -21.13
C VAL A 180 -2.08 -1.99 -21.50
N THR A 181 -2.89 -2.86 -20.91
CA THR A 181 -4.35 -2.78 -21.02
C THR A 181 -4.93 -2.09 -19.80
N VAL A 182 -5.56 -0.93 -20.01
CA VAL A 182 -6.26 -0.19 -18.95
C VAL A 182 -7.76 -0.46 -19.01
N PHE A 183 -8.40 -0.53 -17.84
CA PHE A 183 -9.83 -0.80 -17.75
C PHE A 183 -10.47 -0.17 -16.52
N ALA A 184 -11.78 0.11 -16.63
CA ALA A 184 -12.60 0.54 -15.50
C ALA A 184 -13.39 -0.64 -14.93
N LEU A 185 -13.56 -0.66 -13.63
CA LEU A 185 -14.44 -1.57 -12.92
C LEU A 185 -15.64 -0.75 -12.38
N PRO A 186 -16.83 -1.31 -12.36
CA PRO A 186 -17.21 -2.69 -12.71
C PRO A 186 -17.56 -2.90 -14.19
N ASP A 187 -17.23 -1.98 -15.11
CA ASP A 187 -17.55 -2.04 -16.54
C ASP A 187 -16.93 -3.24 -17.28
N ALA A 188 -15.78 -3.71 -16.81
CA ALA A 188 -15.01 -4.75 -17.47
C ALA A 188 -14.70 -5.94 -16.53
N PRO A 189 -15.71 -6.62 -15.97
CA PRO A 189 -15.52 -7.73 -15.02
C PRO A 189 -14.74 -8.91 -15.63
N ALA A 190 -14.94 -9.16 -16.91
CA ALA A 190 -14.31 -10.26 -17.62
C ALA A 190 -12.78 -10.16 -17.69
N VAL A 191 -12.18 -8.97 -17.54
CA VAL A 191 -10.71 -8.83 -17.56
C VAL A 191 -10.05 -9.67 -16.46
N ALA A 192 -10.64 -9.73 -15.27
CA ALA A 192 -10.12 -10.53 -14.18
C ALA A 192 -10.28 -12.03 -14.44
N THR A 193 -11.48 -12.49 -14.76
CA THR A 193 -11.78 -13.91 -15.01
C THR A 193 -11.08 -14.43 -16.25
N ASP A 194 -11.11 -13.68 -17.39
CA ASP A 194 -10.43 -14.08 -18.62
C ASP A 194 -8.90 -14.17 -18.42
N SER A 195 -8.33 -13.25 -17.61
CA SER A 195 -6.91 -13.33 -17.27
C SER A 195 -6.60 -14.62 -16.51
N LEU A 196 -7.37 -14.97 -15.49
CA LEU A 196 -7.18 -16.20 -14.70
C LEU A 196 -7.43 -17.45 -15.55
N ALA A 197 -8.48 -17.46 -16.38
CA ALA A 197 -8.80 -18.55 -17.29
C ALA A 197 -7.67 -18.83 -18.30
N SER A 198 -6.90 -17.80 -18.68
CA SER A 198 -5.81 -17.91 -19.64
C SER A 198 -4.51 -18.53 -19.09
N ALA A 199 -4.48 -18.92 -17.81
CA ALA A 199 -3.29 -19.47 -17.18
C ALA A 199 -2.95 -20.86 -17.71
N ASP A 200 -1.69 -21.03 -18.11
CA ASP A 200 -1.13 -22.32 -18.56
C ASP A 200 -0.13 -22.92 -17.56
N ARG A 201 0.53 -22.11 -16.74
CA ARG A 201 1.64 -22.55 -15.88
C ARG A 201 1.44 -22.20 -14.41
N ARG A 202 1.10 -20.94 -14.13
CA ARG A 202 1.01 -20.46 -12.74
C ARG A 202 0.06 -19.28 -12.58
N ILE A 203 -0.55 -19.22 -11.38
CA ILE A 203 -1.21 -18.03 -10.86
C ILE A 203 -0.64 -17.72 -9.48
N LEU A 204 -0.15 -16.47 -9.26
CA LEU A 204 0.16 -15.91 -7.95
C LEU A 204 -0.87 -14.84 -7.67
N PHE A 205 -1.76 -15.09 -6.73
CA PHE A 205 -2.94 -14.28 -6.47
C PHE A 205 -2.84 -13.61 -5.10
N ALA A 206 -2.81 -12.30 -5.06
CA ALA A 206 -2.75 -11.51 -3.84
C ALA A 206 -3.98 -10.62 -3.66
N GLY A 207 -4.54 -10.61 -2.47
CA GLY A 207 -5.74 -9.85 -2.19
C GLY A 207 -5.91 -9.43 -0.74
N TYR A 208 -6.65 -8.33 -0.54
CA TYR A 208 -7.13 -7.94 0.77
C TYR A 208 -8.34 -8.79 1.19
N THR A 209 -9.25 -9.03 0.26
CA THR A 209 -10.42 -9.88 0.45
C THR A 209 -10.80 -10.58 -0.85
N LEU A 210 -11.28 -11.81 -0.76
CA LEU A 210 -11.80 -12.60 -1.87
C LEU A 210 -13.19 -13.13 -1.52
N THR A 211 -14.24 -12.61 -2.16
CA THR A 211 -15.62 -13.06 -2.00
C THR A 211 -16.38 -13.18 -3.33
N ASP A 212 -15.69 -13.01 -4.46
CA ASP A 212 -16.22 -13.21 -5.80
C ASP A 212 -16.14 -14.68 -6.18
N GLU A 213 -17.29 -15.30 -6.45
CA GLU A 213 -17.36 -16.72 -6.80
C GLU A 213 -16.76 -17.01 -8.17
N ALA A 214 -16.97 -16.12 -9.16
CA ALA A 214 -16.42 -16.32 -10.49
C ALA A 214 -14.87 -16.31 -10.49
N VAL A 215 -14.26 -15.41 -9.70
CA VAL A 215 -12.81 -15.43 -9.49
C VAL A 215 -12.36 -16.73 -8.82
N ALA A 216 -13.10 -17.20 -7.81
CA ALA A 216 -12.76 -18.44 -7.13
C ALA A 216 -12.94 -19.67 -8.04
N ASP A 217 -13.97 -19.68 -8.88
CA ASP A 217 -14.20 -20.73 -9.88
C ASP A 217 -13.04 -20.82 -10.88
N GLU A 218 -12.51 -19.68 -11.37
CA GLU A 218 -11.37 -19.69 -12.28
C GLU A 218 -10.06 -20.15 -11.61
N LEU A 219 -9.86 -19.84 -10.33
CA LEU A 219 -8.70 -20.36 -9.58
C LEU A 219 -8.76 -21.87 -9.42
N VAL A 220 -9.94 -22.44 -9.10
CA VAL A 220 -10.15 -23.91 -9.04
C VAL A 220 -9.96 -24.53 -10.41
N ALA A 221 -10.60 -23.98 -11.44
CA ALA A 221 -10.47 -24.49 -12.80
C ALA A 221 -9.02 -24.44 -13.32
N ALA A 222 -8.22 -23.46 -12.89
CA ALA A 222 -6.79 -23.43 -13.19
C ALA A 222 -6.05 -24.59 -12.49
N ALA A 223 -6.34 -24.86 -11.22
CA ALA A 223 -5.76 -25.99 -10.49
C ALA A 223 -6.15 -27.34 -11.15
N ASP A 224 -7.39 -27.51 -11.57
CA ASP A 224 -7.87 -28.69 -12.31
C ASP A 224 -7.15 -28.90 -13.65
N ARG A 225 -6.64 -27.82 -14.25
CA ARG A 225 -5.77 -27.87 -15.44
C ARG A 225 -4.28 -28.14 -15.11
N ASN A 226 -3.93 -28.38 -13.85
CA ASN A 226 -2.57 -28.52 -13.31
C ASN A 226 -1.75 -27.22 -13.38
N VAL A 227 -2.38 -26.06 -13.37
CA VAL A 227 -1.71 -24.77 -13.18
C VAL A 227 -1.30 -24.65 -11.71
N THR A 228 -0.07 -24.22 -11.44
CA THR A 228 0.38 -23.95 -10.07
C THR A 228 -0.30 -22.68 -9.55
N VAL A 229 -1.24 -22.81 -8.61
CA VAL A 229 -1.96 -21.68 -8.02
C VAL A 229 -1.51 -21.47 -6.58
N ARG A 230 -1.11 -20.24 -6.26
CA ARG A 230 -0.82 -19.79 -4.89
C ARG A 230 -1.65 -18.55 -4.57
N VAL A 231 -2.26 -18.51 -3.39
CA VAL A 231 -3.13 -17.44 -2.92
C VAL A 231 -2.59 -16.86 -1.62
N LEU A 232 -2.50 -15.54 -1.54
CA LEU A 232 -2.09 -14.78 -0.37
C LEU A 232 -3.13 -13.71 -0.08
N LEU A 233 -3.76 -13.76 1.09
CA LEU A 233 -4.78 -12.81 1.50
C LEU A 233 -4.47 -12.19 2.86
N ASP A 234 -5.15 -11.08 3.16
CA ASP A 234 -5.15 -10.50 4.50
C ASP A 234 -5.93 -11.40 5.47
N GLY A 235 -5.39 -11.64 6.65
CA GLY A 235 -5.99 -12.48 7.68
C GLY A 235 -6.97 -11.72 8.58
N ASP A 236 -6.79 -10.40 8.76
CA ASP A 236 -7.66 -9.58 9.62
C ASP A 236 -8.18 -8.32 8.90
N PRO A 237 -8.92 -8.48 7.79
CA PRO A 237 -9.46 -7.34 7.07
C PRO A 237 -10.46 -6.58 7.93
N VAL A 238 -10.58 -5.28 7.70
CA VAL A 238 -11.49 -4.41 8.44
C VAL A 238 -12.92 -4.95 8.47
N GLY A 239 -13.44 -5.13 9.66
CA GLY A 239 -14.74 -5.77 9.91
C GLY A 239 -14.66 -7.29 10.05
N GLY A 240 -13.45 -7.84 9.99
CA GLY A 240 -13.18 -9.28 10.11
C GLY A 240 -13.45 -10.07 8.82
N MET A 241 -12.88 -11.25 8.75
CA MET A 241 -13.10 -12.16 7.63
C MET A 241 -14.56 -12.64 7.57
N THR A 242 -15.14 -12.66 6.38
CA THR A 242 -16.52 -13.10 6.20
C THR A 242 -16.61 -14.61 6.04
N ARG A 243 -17.77 -15.18 6.42
CA ARG A 243 -18.08 -16.60 6.24
C ARG A 243 -18.01 -17.03 4.77
N ARG A 244 -18.41 -16.14 3.84
CA ARG A 244 -18.26 -16.36 2.38
C ARG A 244 -16.80 -16.51 1.98
N GLN A 245 -15.92 -15.61 2.46
CA GLN A 245 -14.49 -15.71 2.18
C GLN A 245 -13.91 -17.01 2.74
N ALA A 246 -14.24 -17.37 4.00
CA ALA A 246 -13.80 -18.62 4.60
C ALA A 246 -14.22 -19.84 3.78
N THR A 247 -15.48 -19.89 3.31
CA THR A 247 -15.98 -20.98 2.45
C THR A 247 -15.23 -21.05 1.12
N ILE A 248 -14.89 -19.90 0.51
CA ILE A 248 -14.09 -19.87 -0.71
C ILE A 248 -12.68 -20.41 -0.42
N LEU A 249 -12.03 -19.98 0.66
CA LEU A 249 -10.68 -20.45 1.00
C LEU A 249 -10.64 -21.94 1.34
N ASP A 250 -11.70 -22.48 1.98
CA ASP A 250 -11.87 -23.93 2.18
C ASP A 250 -11.90 -24.63 0.81
N ARG A 251 -12.73 -24.17 -0.12
CA ARG A 251 -12.87 -24.75 -1.47
C ARG A 251 -11.56 -24.69 -2.27
N LEU A 252 -10.81 -23.57 -2.18
CA LEU A 252 -9.51 -23.45 -2.82
C LEU A 252 -8.50 -24.45 -2.24
N THR A 253 -8.48 -24.60 -0.92
CA THR A 253 -7.59 -25.54 -0.23
C THR A 253 -7.96 -27.00 -0.57
N ASP A 254 -9.25 -27.33 -0.61
CA ASP A 254 -9.75 -28.65 -1.00
C ASP A 254 -9.40 -29.00 -2.47
N ALA A 255 -9.26 -27.98 -3.33
CA ALA A 255 -8.76 -28.13 -4.70
C ALA A 255 -7.22 -28.25 -4.81
N GLY A 256 -6.51 -28.30 -3.68
CA GLY A 256 -5.05 -28.44 -3.65
C GLY A 256 -4.28 -27.14 -3.90
N ILE A 257 -4.93 -25.99 -3.83
CA ILE A 257 -4.30 -24.68 -3.97
C ILE A 257 -3.57 -24.30 -2.67
N ASP A 258 -2.35 -23.78 -2.82
CA ASP A 258 -1.57 -23.22 -1.70
C ASP A 258 -2.17 -21.88 -1.26
N VAL A 259 -2.94 -21.90 -0.17
CA VAL A 259 -3.64 -20.73 0.38
C VAL A 259 -3.00 -20.30 1.68
N ASN A 260 -2.47 -19.07 1.71
CA ASN A 260 -1.88 -18.45 2.87
C ASN A 260 -2.60 -17.14 3.24
N VAL A 261 -2.55 -16.79 4.52
CA VAL A 261 -3.05 -15.51 5.04
C VAL A 261 -1.97 -14.81 5.86
N LEU A 262 -1.88 -13.50 5.72
CA LEU A 262 -0.99 -12.63 6.49
C LEU A 262 -1.73 -12.06 7.70
N GLY A 263 -1.11 -12.06 8.86
CA GLY A 263 -1.67 -11.45 10.06
C GLY A 263 -1.35 -12.17 11.36
N GLY A 264 -1.99 -11.74 12.45
CA GLY A 264 -1.80 -12.25 13.80
C GLY A 264 -0.65 -11.57 14.54
N GLU A 265 -0.20 -12.17 15.65
CA GLU A 265 0.82 -11.60 16.55
C GLU A 265 2.19 -11.33 15.89
N ARG A 266 2.45 -11.94 14.74
CA ARG A 266 3.70 -11.81 13.98
C ARG A 266 3.59 -10.87 12.80
N ALA A 267 2.46 -10.16 12.66
CA ALA A 267 2.21 -9.31 11.51
C ALA A 267 3.22 -8.16 11.41
N ARG A 268 3.86 -8.06 10.24
CA ARG A 268 4.69 -6.90 9.87
C ARG A 268 3.85 -5.66 9.61
N TYR A 269 2.63 -5.86 9.17
CA TYR A 269 1.70 -4.82 8.72
C TYR A 269 0.32 -5.04 9.33
N ASP A 270 -0.40 -3.96 9.64
CA ASP A 270 -1.80 -4.04 10.06
C ASP A 270 -2.68 -4.72 9.01
N PHE A 271 -2.33 -4.56 7.72
CA PHE A 271 -3.09 -5.13 6.61
C PHE A 271 -2.23 -5.46 5.40
N HIS A 272 -2.49 -6.60 4.78
CA HIS A 272 -2.03 -6.92 3.43
C HIS A 272 -3.11 -6.50 2.41
N HIS A 273 -3.03 -5.25 1.96
CA HIS A 273 -4.12 -4.66 1.17
C HIS A 273 -3.94 -4.80 -0.35
N ALA A 274 -3.13 -5.75 -0.78
CA ALA A 274 -2.86 -6.05 -2.19
C ALA A 274 -4.13 -6.38 -2.99
N LYS A 275 -4.10 -6.14 -4.29
CA LYS A 275 -5.14 -6.51 -5.24
C LYS A 275 -4.52 -6.73 -6.61
N TYR A 276 -3.75 -7.82 -6.73
CA TYR A 276 -3.10 -8.18 -7.98
C TYR A 276 -3.10 -9.69 -8.22
N ALA A 277 -2.98 -10.07 -9.47
CA ALA A 277 -2.71 -11.43 -9.86
C ALA A 277 -1.58 -11.46 -10.89
N ILE A 278 -0.67 -12.41 -10.76
CA ILE A 278 0.30 -12.75 -11.79
C ILE A 278 -0.17 -14.04 -12.44
N VAL A 279 -0.43 -13.96 -13.73
CA VAL A 279 -0.87 -15.06 -14.55
C VAL A 279 0.21 -15.30 -15.61
N ASP A 280 0.96 -16.36 -15.44
CA ASP A 280 2.12 -16.68 -16.27
C ASP A 280 3.13 -15.52 -16.37
N ASP A 281 3.15 -14.82 -17.51
CA ASP A 281 4.03 -13.70 -17.81
C ASP A 281 3.26 -12.35 -17.86
N ARG A 282 2.08 -12.29 -17.26
CA ARG A 282 1.26 -11.08 -17.15
C ARG A 282 0.96 -10.75 -15.69
N ALA A 283 0.85 -9.47 -15.39
CA ALA A 283 0.40 -8.97 -14.11
C ALA A 283 -0.87 -8.13 -14.29
N LEU A 284 -1.93 -8.46 -13.56
CA LEU A 284 -3.13 -7.67 -13.40
C LEU A 284 -3.07 -6.98 -12.04
N VAL A 285 -3.25 -5.66 -12.01
CA VAL A 285 -3.33 -4.87 -10.78
C VAL A 285 -4.63 -4.05 -10.80
N ALA A 286 -5.38 -4.09 -9.70
CA ALA A 286 -6.66 -3.41 -9.58
C ALA A 286 -6.72 -2.50 -8.34
N THR A 287 -7.64 -1.55 -8.37
CA THR A 287 -7.97 -0.73 -7.20
C THR A 287 -9.06 -1.37 -6.35
N GLU A 288 -9.79 -2.32 -6.93
CA GLU A 288 -10.90 -3.02 -6.30
C GLU A 288 -10.47 -4.29 -5.56
N ASN A 289 -11.18 -4.61 -4.48
CA ASN A 289 -11.08 -5.92 -3.87
C ASN A 289 -11.68 -7.01 -4.79
N TRP A 290 -11.28 -8.25 -4.61
CA TRP A 290 -11.83 -9.40 -5.33
C TRP A 290 -13.24 -9.77 -4.81
N LYS A 291 -14.16 -8.81 -4.96
CA LYS A 291 -15.56 -8.91 -4.55
C LYS A 291 -16.48 -8.58 -5.72
N HIS A 292 -17.56 -9.32 -5.86
CA HIS A 292 -18.55 -9.09 -6.92
C HIS A 292 -19.01 -7.62 -6.99
N ALA A 293 -19.27 -6.99 -5.84
CA ALA A 293 -19.70 -5.61 -5.75
C ALA A 293 -18.78 -4.59 -6.45
N GLY A 294 -17.46 -4.87 -6.54
CA GLY A 294 -16.49 -4.02 -7.21
C GLY A 294 -16.05 -4.52 -8.59
N LEU A 295 -16.12 -5.83 -8.84
CA LEU A 295 -15.70 -6.41 -10.12
C LEU A 295 -16.79 -6.35 -11.20
N GLY A 296 -18.03 -6.70 -10.87
CA GLY A 296 -19.12 -6.76 -11.86
C GLY A 296 -20.48 -6.24 -11.34
N GLY A 297 -20.57 -5.91 -10.05
CA GLY A 297 -21.75 -5.35 -9.41
C GLY A 297 -21.76 -3.83 -9.34
N ASN A 298 -22.75 -3.26 -8.67
CA ASN A 298 -22.92 -1.81 -8.54
C ASN A 298 -22.40 -1.21 -7.21
N GLY A 299 -21.62 -1.97 -6.43
CA GLY A 299 -21.18 -1.53 -5.10
C GLY A 299 -20.05 -0.50 -5.13
N SER A 300 -19.14 -0.60 -6.09
CA SER A 300 -18.02 0.37 -6.20
C SER A 300 -17.48 0.50 -7.62
N ARG A 301 -16.80 1.64 -7.85
CA ARG A 301 -16.14 1.95 -9.10
C ARG A 301 -14.65 2.13 -8.89
N GLY A 302 -13.86 1.47 -9.72
CA GLY A 302 -12.41 1.47 -9.65
C GLY A 302 -11.73 1.34 -11.00
N TRP A 303 -10.41 1.19 -10.96
CA TRP A 303 -9.54 1.07 -12.13
C TRP A 303 -8.74 -0.23 -12.08
N GLY A 304 -8.24 -0.65 -13.22
CA GLY A 304 -7.29 -1.73 -13.32
C GLY A 304 -6.37 -1.59 -14.51
N VAL A 305 -5.26 -2.31 -14.45
CA VAL A 305 -4.26 -2.39 -15.50
C VAL A 305 -3.74 -3.82 -15.62
N VAL A 306 -3.53 -4.28 -16.86
CA VAL A 306 -2.79 -5.50 -17.17
C VAL A 306 -1.52 -5.12 -17.92
N THR A 307 -0.40 -5.73 -17.55
CA THR A 307 0.90 -5.54 -18.19
C THR A 307 1.61 -6.89 -18.37
N ASP A 308 2.32 -7.04 -19.46
CA ASP A 308 3.21 -8.18 -19.76
C ASP A 308 4.70 -7.82 -19.68
N GLN A 309 5.01 -6.65 -19.16
CA GLN A 309 6.39 -6.18 -18.98
C GLN A 309 7.20 -7.17 -18.11
N PRO A 310 8.19 -7.90 -18.65
CA PRO A 310 8.79 -9.04 -17.94
C PRO A 310 9.46 -8.68 -16.64
N ARG A 311 9.96 -7.49 -16.57
CA ARG A 311 10.62 -6.95 -15.39
C ARG A 311 9.61 -6.61 -14.29
N ILE A 312 8.41 -6.15 -14.67
CA ILE A 312 7.25 -5.88 -13.82
C ILE A 312 6.77 -7.16 -13.17
N VAL A 313 6.43 -8.10 -14.03
CA VAL A 313 5.91 -9.41 -13.66
C VAL A 313 6.87 -10.14 -12.74
N ARG A 314 8.18 -10.09 -13.05
CA ARG A 314 9.20 -10.74 -12.22
C ARG A 314 9.28 -10.15 -10.82
N ALA A 315 9.41 -8.84 -10.71
CA ALA A 315 9.56 -8.19 -9.41
C ALA A 315 8.28 -8.34 -8.55
N LEU A 316 7.10 -8.31 -9.18
CA LEU A 316 5.85 -8.59 -8.46
C LEU A 316 5.82 -10.04 -7.95
N ALA A 317 6.31 -10.97 -8.75
CA ALA A 317 6.43 -12.37 -8.32
C ALA A 317 7.47 -12.55 -7.21
N GLU A 318 8.55 -11.80 -7.21
CA GLU A 318 9.55 -11.77 -6.14
C GLU A 318 8.97 -11.16 -4.85
N THR A 319 8.16 -10.11 -4.97
CA THR A 319 7.46 -9.53 -3.83
C THR A 319 6.42 -10.50 -3.25
N PHE A 320 5.62 -11.14 -4.10
CA PHE A 320 4.66 -12.17 -3.66
C PHE A 320 5.34 -13.29 -2.86
N ARG A 321 6.50 -13.78 -3.35
CA ARG A 321 7.24 -14.83 -2.62
C ARG A 321 7.78 -14.31 -1.31
N ALA A 322 8.37 -13.12 -1.28
CA ALA A 322 8.88 -12.55 -0.05
C ALA A 322 7.78 -12.33 1.00
N ASP A 323 6.57 -11.98 0.57
CA ASP A 323 5.43 -11.85 1.47
C ASP A 323 4.91 -13.22 1.94
N THR A 324 4.87 -14.22 1.06
CA THR A 324 4.45 -15.59 1.43
C THR A 324 5.49 -16.36 2.23
N ASP A 325 6.76 -16.05 2.06
CA ASP A 325 7.86 -16.75 2.75
C ASP A 325 8.20 -16.11 4.10
N TRP A 326 7.55 -14.99 4.45
CA TRP A 326 7.74 -14.33 5.74
C TRP A 326 6.94 -15.02 6.85
N ARG A 327 7.37 -14.82 8.08
CA ARG A 327 6.85 -15.48 9.29
C ARG A 327 5.43 -15.12 9.69
N ASP A 328 4.88 -14.03 9.16
CA ASP A 328 3.49 -13.60 9.35
C ASP A 328 2.51 -14.27 8.37
N ALA A 329 3.02 -14.97 7.36
CA ALA A 329 2.22 -15.78 6.46
C ALA A 329 1.94 -17.15 7.10
N ARG A 330 0.66 -17.52 7.19
CA ARG A 330 0.23 -18.79 7.74
C ARG A 330 -0.66 -19.54 6.75
N PRO A 331 -0.51 -20.89 6.63
CA PRO A 331 -1.44 -21.69 5.86
C PRO A 331 -2.88 -21.47 6.33
N TRP A 332 -3.82 -21.39 5.40
CA TRP A 332 -5.24 -21.23 5.73
C TRP A 332 -5.75 -22.32 6.68
N SER A 333 -5.32 -23.56 6.50
CA SER A 333 -5.69 -24.70 7.36
C SER A 333 -5.32 -24.51 8.83
N GLU A 334 -4.22 -23.79 9.12
CA GLU A 334 -3.85 -23.43 10.48
C GLU A 334 -4.65 -22.22 10.98
N TYR A 335 -4.68 -21.16 10.18
CA TYR A 335 -5.35 -19.90 10.53
C TYR A 335 -6.83 -20.13 10.86
N ARG A 336 -7.52 -20.92 10.04
CA ARG A 336 -8.94 -21.23 10.17
C ARG A 336 -9.34 -21.83 11.53
N THR A 337 -8.39 -22.49 12.21
CA THR A 337 -8.67 -23.23 13.44
C THR A 337 -8.93 -22.30 14.62
N GLY A 338 -10.14 -22.30 15.14
CA GLY A 338 -10.55 -21.46 16.28
C GLY A 338 -11.08 -20.07 15.89
N GLU A 339 -11.01 -19.70 14.59
CA GLU A 339 -11.49 -18.39 14.12
C GLU A 339 -13.02 -18.34 13.97
N SER A 340 -13.57 -17.14 14.15
CA SER A 340 -14.98 -16.85 13.96
C SER A 340 -15.20 -15.90 12.79
N PHE A 341 -16.11 -16.27 11.88
CA PHE A 341 -16.31 -15.53 10.63
C PHE A 341 -17.62 -14.74 10.63
N GLN A 342 -17.55 -13.49 10.15
CA GLN A 342 -18.68 -12.58 10.11
C GLN A 342 -19.68 -12.98 9.01
N SER A 343 -20.98 -12.79 9.26
CA SER A 343 -21.99 -12.90 8.21
C SER A 343 -22.01 -11.62 7.38
N ALA A 344 -22.00 -11.76 6.05
CA ALA A 344 -22.16 -10.64 5.14
C ALA A 344 -23.17 -10.99 4.03
N PRO A 345 -24.02 -10.05 3.61
CA PRO A 345 -24.93 -10.26 2.50
C PRO A 345 -24.16 -10.53 1.20
N ALA A 346 -24.75 -11.33 0.31
CA ALA A 346 -24.25 -11.49 -1.04
C ALA A 346 -24.61 -10.26 -1.88
N ALA A 347 -23.67 -9.78 -2.68
CA ALA A 347 -23.95 -8.85 -3.76
C ALA A 347 -24.24 -9.67 -5.02
N ASN A 348 -25.36 -9.42 -5.67
CA ASN A 348 -25.81 -10.18 -6.85
C ASN A 348 -26.18 -9.27 -8.04
N GLU A 349 -26.01 -7.96 -7.88
CA GLU A 349 -26.29 -6.97 -8.91
C GLU A 349 -25.29 -7.09 -10.06
N THR A 350 -25.69 -6.69 -11.24
CA THR A 350 -24.82 -6.60 -12.42
C THR A 350 -24.75 -5.16 -12.91
N PHE A 351 -23.55 -4.71 -13.30
CA PHE A 351 -23.32 -3.39 -13.83
C PHE A 351 -23.28 -3.43 -15.38
N PRO A 352 -23.99 -2.53 -16.08
CA PRO A 352 -23.91 -2.47 -17.54
C PRO A 352 -22.53 -1.97 -17.98
N THR A 353 -21.94 -2.62 -18.99
CA THR A 353 -20.65 -2.25 -19.57
C THR A 353 -20.78 -1.02 -20.46
N GLU A 354 -20.28 0.14 -20.01
CA GLU A 354 -20.16 1.36 -20.83
C GLU A 354 -18.74 1.52 -21.38
N PHE A 355 -17.73 1.15 -20.60
CA PHE A 355 -16.31 1.34 -20.93
C PHE A 355 -15.59 -0.01 -21.11
N ARG A 356 -15.13 -0.23 -22.34
CA ARG A 356 -14.37 -1.44 -22.68
C ARG A 356 -12.90 -1.28 -22.31
N PRO A 357 -12.20 -2.37 -21.97
CA PRO A 357 -10.75 -2.36 -21.83
C PRO A 357 -10.07 -1.81 -23.07
N ARG A 358 -8.95 -1.12 -22.88
CA ARG A 358 -8.18 -0.52 -23.98
C ARG A 358 -6.69 -0.80 -23.85
N PRO A 359 -6.05 -1.31 -24.91
CA PRO A 359 -4.61 -1.32 -25.02
C PRO A 359 -4.09 0.12 -25.20
N VAL A 360 -2.96 0.41 -24.54
CA VAL A 360 -2.31 1.71 -24.55
C VAL A 360 -0.81 1.50 -24.63
N ASN A 361 -0.16 2.12 -25.62
CA ASN A 361 1.29 2.13 -25.70
C ASN A 361 1.88 3.08 -24.64
N VAL A 362 2.89 2.60 -23.94
CA VAL A 362 3.58 3.34 -22.90
C VAL A 362 5.09 3.39 -23.17
N GLU A 363 5.73 4.51 -22.87
CA GLU A 363 7.18 4.67 -22.98
C GLU A 363 7.89 3.93 -21.85
N GLU A 364 7.27 3.91 -20.68
CA GLU A 364 7.82 3.38 -19.46
C GLU A 364 6.69 2.92 -18.52
N THR A 365 6.98 1.90 -17.76
CA THR A 365 6.11 1.43 -16.67
C THR A 365 6.96 1.25 -15.42
N ARG A 366 6.48 1.63 -14.26
CA ARG A 366 7.19 1.44 -12.98
C ARG A 366 6.38 0.64 -11.99
N LEU A 367 7.09 -0.07 -11.12
CA LEU A 367 6.61 -0.72 -9.91
C LEU A 367 6.90 0.15 -8.71
N LEU A 368 5.92 0.58 -7.94
CA LEU A 368 6.12 1.30 -6.69
C LEU A 368 5.60 0.47 -5.50
N VAL A 369 6.37 0.18 -4.48
CA VAL A 369 6.03 -0.66 -3.31
C VAL A 369 5.88 0.20 -2.05
N ALA A 370 4.79 0.13 -1.36
CA ALA A 370 4.68 0.65 -0.01
C ALA A 370 4.95 -0.48 1.00
N PRO A 371 5.66 -0.17 2.05
CA PRO A 371 6.12 1.18 2.44
C PRO A 371 7.41 1.67 1.77
N ASP A 372 8.05 0.89 0.89
CA ASP A 372 9.45 1.09 0.50
C ASP A 372 9.69 2.38 -0.32
N ASN A 373 8.93 2.58 -1.41
CA ASN A 373 9.24 3.65 -2.38
C ASN A 373 8.03 4.40 -2.94
N ALA A 374 6.80 3.90 -2.71
CA ALA A 374 5.62 4.45 -3.37
C ALA A 374 5.34 5.92 -3.02
N GLU A 375 5.54 6.32 -1.75
CA GLU A 375 5.31 7.71 -1.34
C GLU A 375 6.24 8.67 -2.04
N SER A 376 7.55 8.42 -1.96
CA SER A 376 8.56 9.31 -2.55
C SER A 376 8.36 9.46 -4.06
N GLU A 377 8.12 8.37 -4.77
CA GLU A 377 7.91 8.41 -6.22
C GLU A 377 6.62 9.15 -6.61
N ILE A 378 5.52 8.94 -5.90
CA ILE A 378 4.27 9.65 -6.18
C ILE A 378 4.42 11.15 -5.88
N LEU A 379 5.10 11.51 -4.80
CA LEU A 379 5.40 12.90 -4.48
C LEU A 379 6.27 13.55 -5.54
N ASP A 380 7.27 12.86 -6.07
CA ASP A 380 8.13 13.32 -7.15
C ASP A 380 7.35 13.49 -8.47
N ILE A 381 6.45 12.55 -8.81
CA ILE A 381 5.58 12.66 -10.00
C ILE A 381 4.68 13.90 -9.88
N ILE A 382 4.04 14.12 -8.73
CA ILE A 382 3.22 15.32 -8.46
C ILE A 382 4.08 16.58 -8.46
N GLY A 383 5.29 16.50 -7.89
CA GLY A 383 6.26 17.60 -7.83
C GLY A 383 6.72 18.06 -9.21
N ASN A 384 6.79 17.15 -10.17
CA ASN A 384 7.23 17.42 -11.55
C ASN A 384 6.08 17.74 -12.52
N ALA A 385 4.82 17.70 -12.06
CA ALA A 385 3.66 18.05 -12.88
C ALA A 385 3.73 19.48 -13.43
N THR A 386 3.38 19.66 -14.71
CA THR A 386 3.50 20.92 -15.44
C THR A 386 2.17 21.51 -15.93
N ASP A 387 1.14 20.68 -16.14
CA ASP A 387 -0.14 21.10 -16.73
C ASP A 387 -1.34 20.70 -15.86
N THR A 388 -1.53 19.40 -15.59
CA THR A 388 -2.73 18.91 -14.90
C THR A 388 -2.42 17.81 -13.88
N ILE A 389 -3.17 17.77 -12.78
CA ILE A 389 -3.21 16.64 -11.85
C ILE A 389 -4.68 16.30 -11.58
N ASP A 390 -5.08 15.09 -11.94
CA ASP A 390 -6.42 14.55 -11.71
C ASP A 390 -6.34 13.38 -10.70
N VAL A 391 -6.85 13.60 -9.50
CA VAL A 391 -6.81 12.64 -8.40
C VAL A 391 -8.17 12.01 -8.19
N GLU A 392 -8.23 10.68 -8.12
CA GLU A 392 -9.40 9.94 -7.69
C GLU A 392 -9.03 9.01 -6.54
N GLN A 393 -9.63 9.25 -5.35
CA GLN A 393 -9.29 8.54 -4.13
C GLN A 393 -10.53 8.22 -3.30
N VAL A 394 -10.46 7.09 -2.56
CA VAL A 394 -11.47 6.80 -1.54
C VAL A 394 -11.41 7.85 -0.43
N SER A 395 -10.22 8.14 0.05
CA SER A 395 -9.93 9.13 1.10
C SER A 395 -8.46 9.55 1.00
N ILE A 396 -8.18 10.79 1.41
CA ILE A 396 -6.80 11.31 1.46
C ILE A 396 -6.38 11.57 2.92
N GLY A 397 -7.31 11.49 3.87
CA GLY A 397 -7.05 11.86 5.26
C GLY A 397 -6.98 13.38 5.46
N GLY A 398 -6.13 13.85 6.34
CA GLY A 398 -6.14 15.25 6.80
C GLY A 398 -5.30 16.22 5.97
N ARG A 399 -5.45 17.50 6.29
CA ARG A 399 -4.78 18.64 5.62
C ARG A 399 -3.25 18.54 5.57
N ARG A 400 -2.64 17.84 6.52
CA ARG A 400 -1.17 17.72 6.65
C ARG A 400 -0.56 16.59 5.83
N GLN A 401 -1.39 15.81 5.13
CA GLN A 401 -0.91 14.71 4.31
C GLN A 401 0.07 15.20 3.23
N PRO A 402 1.24 14.56 3.05
CA PRO A 402 2.22 14.96 2.06
C PRO A 402 1.63 15.09 0.64
N PHE A 403 0.76 14.17 0.23
CA PHE A 403 0.10 14.23 -1.08
C PHE A 403 -0.83 15.45 -1.22
N VAL A 404 -1.55 15.83 -0.15
CA VAL A 404 -2.37 17.07 -0.14
C VAL A 404 -1.46 18.29 -0.26
N GLN A 405 -0.36 18.33 0.47
CA GLN A 405 0.59 19.44 0.40
C GLN A 405 1.30 19.52 -0.95
N ALA A 406 1.64 18.38 -1.55
CA ALA A 406 2.24 18.32 -2.89
C ALA A 406 1.27 18.82 -3.97
N THR A 407 -0.01 18.42 -3.93
CA THR A 407 -1.03 18.92 -4.87
C THR A 407 -1.28 20.42 -4.71
N LEU A 408 -1.28 20.94 -3.50
CA LEU A 408 -1.36 22.39 -3.25
C LEU A 408 -0.13 23.14 -3.77
N ALA A 409 1.06 22.57 -3.57
CA ALA A 409 2.29 23.14 -4.11
C ALA A 409 2.30 23.16 -5.65
N ALA A 410 1.78 22.11 -6.29
CA ALA A 410 1.59 22.06 -7.73
C ALA A 410 0.59 23.14 -8.21
N ALA A 411 -0.55 23.29 -7.53
CA ALA A 411 -1.52 24.34 -7.85
C ALA A 411 -0.92 25.76 -7.71
N ARG A 412 -0.04 25.99 -6.72
CA ARG A 412 0.70 27.27 -6.58
C ARG A 412 1.69 27.52 -7.70
N ARG A 413 2.20 26.48 -8.37
CA ARG A 413 3.01 26.60 -9.59
C ARG A 413 2.15 26.89 -10.84
N GLY A 414 0.82 26.85 -10.72
CA GLY A 414 -0.12 27.07 -11.83
C GLY A 414 -0.66 25.79 -12.47
N VAL A 415 -0.31 24.61 -11.95
CA VAL A 415 -0.83 23.31 -12.39
C VAL A 415 -2.32 23.22 -12.05
N SER A 416 -3.16 22.82 -13.01
CA SER A 416 -4.59 22.62 -12.80
C SER A 416 -4.84 21.32 -12.04
N VAL A 417 -5.39 21.42 -10.82
CA VAL A 417 -5.60 20.28 -9.92
C VAL A 417 -7.08 19.99 -9.75
N ARG A 418 -7.50 18.75 -9.99
CA ARG A 418 -8.86 18.26 -9.71
C ARG A 418 -8.79 17.05 -8.78
N ILE A 419 -9.55 17.08 -7.69
CA ILE A 419 -9.58 16.03 -6.69
C ILE A 419 -11.01 15.53 -6.52
N LEU A 420 -11.25 14.24 -6.76
CA LEU A 420 -12.52 13.57 -6.54
C LEU A 420 -12.37 12.54 -5.41
N LEU A 421 -13.15 12.71 -4.35
CA LEU A 421 -13.15 11.83 -3.18
C LEU A 421 -14.45 11.06 -3.06
N SER A 422 -14.39 9.88 -2.43
CA SER A 422 -15.59 9.06 -2.18
C SER A 422 -16.58 9.76 -1.26
N SER A 423 -17.87 9.59 -1.56
CA SER A 423 -18.97 9.99 -0.68
C SER A 423 -19.54 8.82 0.12
N ALA A 424 -18.81 7.71 0.22
CA ALA A 424 -19.19 6.56 1.03
C ALA A 424 -19.43 6.97 2.50
N TRP A 425 -20.46 6.41 3.13
CA TRP A 425 -20.92 6.82 4.47
C TRP A 425 -19.81 6.86 5.53
N TYR A 426 -18.82 6.00 5.42
CA TYR A 426 -17.71 5.84 6.38
C TYR A 426 -16.54 6.83 6.16
N THR A 427 -16.48 7.53 5.02
CA THR A 427 -15.45 8.55 4.72
C THR A 427 -16.05 9.92 4.43
N LYS A 428 -17.38 10.01 4.29
CA LYS A 428 -18.05 11.20 3.76
C LYS A 428 -17.78 12.45 4.55
N GLU A 429 -17.82 12.35 5.88
CA GLU A 429 -17.64 13.52 6.74
C GLU A 429 -16.21 14.06 6.67
N GLU A 430 -15.22 13.19 6.79
CA GLU A 430 -13.79 13.54 6.68
C GLU A 430 -13.46 14.10 5.30
N ASN A 431 -13.90 13.40 4.24
CA ASN A 431 -13.69 13.84 2.87
C ASN A 431 -14.38 15.20 2.59
N GLN A 432 -15.59 15.46 3.14
CA GLN A 432 -16.26 16.75 2.99
C GLN A 432 -15.47 17.88 3.66
N GLN A 433 -14.97 17.66 4.87
CA GLN A 433 -14.14 18.63 5.57
C GLN A 433 -12.86 18.97 4.79
N LEU A 434 -12.23 17.97 4.16
CA LEU A 434 -11.05 18.20 3.33
C LEU A 434 -11.41 18.93 2.04
N VAL A 435 -12.49 18.55 1.35
CA VAL A 435 -12.99 19.20 0.14
C VAL A 435 -13.30 20.66 0.39
N ASP A 436 -14.02 20.96 1.47
CA ASP A 436 -14.38 22.34 1.82
C ASP A 436 -13.12 23.17 2.11
N TRP A 437 -12.18 22.63 2.87
CA TRP A 437 -10.92 23.31 3.17
C TRP A 437 -10.05 23.53 1.93
N LEU A 438 -9.95 22.55 1.01
CA LEU A 438 -9.19 22.69 -0.24
C LEU A 438 -9.78 23.79 -1.13
N ASN A 439 -11.11 23.80 -1.32
CA ASN A 439 -11.78 24.82 -2.13
C ASN A 439 -11.71 26.22 -1.49
N GLU A 440 -11.85 26.33 -0.16
CA GLU A 440 -11.64 27.59 0.56
C GLU A 440 -10.21 28.10 0.38
N ARG A 441 -9.22 27.19 0.46
CA ARG A 441 -7.82 27.52 0.24
C ARG A 441 -7.56 27.95 -1.20
N ALA A 442 -8.10 27.23 -2.17
CA ALA A 442 -8.00 27.57 -3.59
C ALA A 442 -8.60 28.95 -3.90
N ASN A 443 -9.78 29.24 -3.36
CA ASN A 443 -10.41 30.55 -3.53
C ASN A 443 -9.58 31.68 -2.89
N ARG A 444 -9.08 31.49 -1.67
CA ARG A 444 -8.30 32.50 -0.95
C ARG A 444 -6.97 32.84 -1.64
N GLU A 445 -6.30 31.81 -2.18
CA GLU A 445 -5.00 31.94 -2.85
C GLU A 445 -5.13 32.05 -4.38
N SER A 446 -6.35 32.04 -4.94
CA SER A 446 -6.64 32.06 -6.37
C SER A 446 -5.93 30.92 -7.12
N LEU A 447 -5.95 29.72 -6.56
CA LEU A 447 -5.29 28.54 -7.14
C LEU A 447 -6.19 27.84 -8.17
N PRO A 448 -5.64 27.28 -9.26
CA PRO A 448 -6.36 26.45 -10.21
C PRO A 448 -6.61 25.04 -9.64
N LEU A 449 -7.30 24.96 -8.51
CA LEU A 449 -7.61 23.70 -7.80
C LEU A 449 -9.11 23.62 -7.53
N GLU A 450 -9.68 22.45 -7.80
CA GLU A 450 -11.05 22.10 -7.45
C GLU A 450 -11.10 20.73 -6.80
N ALA A 451 -11.79 20.61 -5.65
CA ALA A 451 -12.07 19.35 -4.98
C ALA A 451 -13.57 19.08 -4.89
N ARG A 452 -13.99 17.83 -5.06
CA ARG A 452 -15.40 17.41 -4.98
C ARG A 452 -15.56 16.06 -4.30
N LEU A 453 -16.74 15.82 -3.72
CA LEU A 453 -17.22 14.47 -3.45
C LEU A 453 -17.89 13.88 -4.68
N ALA A 454 -17.68 12.58 -4.91
CA ALA A 454 -18.39 11.83 -5.93
C ALA A 454 -19.90 11.85 -5.69
N LYS A 455 -20.65 11.89 -6.79
CA LYS A 455 -22.12 11.83 -6.77
C LYS A 455 -22.57 10.70 -7.71
N PRO A 456 -22.56 9.44 -7.25
CA PRO A 456 -22.83 8.28 -8.11
C PRO A 456 -24.23 8.24 -8.72
N ARG A 457 -25.19 9.00 -8.20
CA ARG A 457 -26.56 9.13 -8.73
C ARG A 457 -27.30 7.80 -8.94
N GLY A 458 -26.97 6.79 -8.14
CA GLY A 458 -27.56 5.46 -8.21
C GLY A 458 -26.96 4.51 -9.24
N GLN A 459 -25.91 4.92 -9.95
CA GLN A 459 -25.20 4.04 -10.89
C GLN A 459 -24.34 3.02 -10.13
N PHE A 460 -23.65 3.46 -9.09
CA PHE A 460 -22.88 2.62 -8.16
C PHE A 460 -22.96 3.25 -6.74
N GLU A 461 -22.58 2.53 -5.70
CA GLU A 461 -22.68 3.06 -4.33
C GLU A 461 -21.58 4.06 -3.99
N LYS A 462 -20.34 3.79 -4.43
CA LYS A 462 -19.16 4.60 -4.08
C LYS A 462 -18.05 4.48 -5.13
N ILE A 463 -17.15 5.45 -5.15
CA ILE A 463 -15.86 5.26 -5.79
C ILE A 463 -14.91 4.52 -4.84
N HIS A 464 -14.10 3.63 -5.40
CA HIS A 464 -13.06 2.91 -4.70
C HIS A 464 -11.74 2.91 -5.48
N ALA A 465 -11.68 3.73 -6.53
CA ALA A 465 -10.46 4.01 -7.26
C ALA A 465 -9.40 4.61 -6.34
N LYS A 466 -8.16 4.33 -6.65
CA LYS A 466 -6.97 4.85 -6.00
C LYS A 466 -5.96 5.14 -7.08
N GLY A 467 -6.07 6.33 -7.64
CA GLY A 467 -5.23 6.68 -8.75
C GLY A 467 -5.07 8.17 -8.94
N VAL A 468 -4.11 8.51 -9.76
CA VAL A 468 -3.88 9.86 -10.23
C VAL A 468 -3.44 9.83 -11.69
N VAL A 469 -3.88 10.82 -12.45
CA VAL A 469 -3.40 11.10 -13.80
C VAL A 469 -2.70 12.45 -13.77
N VAL A 470 -1.48 12.50 -14.29
CA VAL A 470 -0.63 13.70 -14.31
C VAL A 470 -0.34 14.07 -15.76
N ASP A 471 -0.50 15.33 -16.09
CA ASP A 471 -0.28 15.96 -17.41
C ASP A 471 -1.02 15.25 -18.59
N GLY A 472 -1.92 14.32 -18.25
CA GLY A 472 -2.72 13.53 -19.20
C GLY A 472 -1.93 12.43 -19.92
N ASP A 473 -0.65 12.24 -19.58
CA ASP A 473 0.24 11.23 -20.15
C ASP A 473 0.81 10.24 -19.14
N GLN A 474 0.67 10.50 -17.85
CA GLN A 474 1.11 9.62 -16.78
C GLN A 474 -0.07 9.18 -15.94
N ALA A 475 -0.14 7.91 -15.57
CA ALA A 475 -1.16 7.39 -14.65
C ALA A 475 -0.58 6.47 -13.60
N ILE A 476 -1.09 6.56 -12.38
CA ILE A 476 -0.83 5.62 -11.29
C ILE A 476 -2.13 4.88 -11.00
N VAL A 477 -2.07 3.55 -11.01
CA VAL A 477 -3.20 2.66 -10.75
C VAL A 477 -2.80 1.62 -9.72
N GLY A 478 -3.55 1.48 -8.66
CA GLY A 478 -3.26 0.47 -7.67
C GLY A 478 -4.21 0.49 -6.50
N SER A 479 -3.77 0.01 -5.38
CA SER A 479 -4.57 -0.07 -4.19
C SER A 479 -4.28 1.03 -3.13
N LEU A 480 -3.36 2.06 -3.36
CA LEU A 480 -2.95 3.10 -2.40
C LEU A 480 -3.95 4.24 -2.18
N ASN A 481 -4.67 4.25 -1.09
CA ASN A 481 -5.32 5.47 -0.60
C ASN A 481 -4.27 6.43 -0.01
N TRP A 482 -4.47 7.72 -0.19
CA TRP A 482 -3.53 8.75 0.27
C TRP A 482 -3.76 9.19 1.72
N ASN A 483 -4.44 8.41 2.52
CA ASN A 483 -4.72 8.75 3.91
C ASN A 483 -3.64 8.22 4.86
N ALA A 484 -3.23 9.05 5.80
CA ALA A 484 -2.34 8.75 6.91
C ALA A 484 -0.91 8.30 6.55
N VAL A 485 -0.24 9.04 5.71
CA VAL A 485 1.12 8.81 5.20
C VAL A 485 2.19 8.62 6.29
N HIS A 486 2.08 9.24 7.45
CA HIS A 486 3.09 9.08 8.51
C HIS A 486 2.80 7.96 9.52
N ARG A 487 1.58 7.37 9.51
CA ARG A 487 1.21 6.34 10.49
C ARG A 487 0.66 5.04 9.90
N LEU A 488 0.28 5.00 8.61
CA LEU A 488 -0.39 3.85 8.03
C LEU A 488 0.22 3.32 6.73
N LEU A 489 1.11 4.04 6.03
CA LEU A 489 1.81 3.47 4.87
C LEU A 489 2.80 2.38 5.31
N TYR A 490 3.38 2.52 6.48
CA TYR A 490 4.28 1.53 7.06
C TYR A 490 3.55 0.32 7.66
N HIS A 491 2.21 0.40 7.84
CA HIS A 491 1.40 -0.68 8.39
C HIS A 491 0.75 -1.57 7.34
N GLN A 492 1.04 -1.37 6.06
CA GLN A 492 0.36 -2.10 5.01
C GLN A 492 1.26 -2.36 3.82
N SER A 493 1.28 -3.60 3.34
CA SER A 493 1.91 -3.93 2.08
C SER A 493 0.98 -3.59 0.91
N ASN A 494 1.48 -2.86 -0.03
CA ASN A 494 0.70 -2.19 -1.05
C ASN A 494 1.38 -2.08 -2.42
N TYR A 495 0.61 -2.07 -3.54
CA TYR A 495 1.14 -2.18 -4.92
C TYR A 495 0.39 -1.35 -5.99
N CYS A 496 0.99 -0.47 -6.82
CA CYS A 496 0.45 0.30 -7.96
C CYS A 496 1.31 0.22 -9.24
N VAL A 497 0.78 0.42 -10.40
CA VAL A 497 1.50 0.61 -11.65
C VAL A 497 1.45 2.09 -12.07
N TRP A 498 2.60 2.67 -12.33
CA TRP A 498 2.71 3.94 -13.03
C TRP A 498 3.09 3.64 -14.49
N SER A 499 2.43 4.29 -15.41
CA SER A 499 2.73 4.19 -16.83
C SER A 499 2.72 5.55 -17.47
N ARG A 500 3.67 5.77 -18.37
CA ARG A 500 3.76 6.99 -19.19
C ARG A 500 3.50 6.64 -20.65
N LEU A 501 2.60 7.40 -21.27
CA LEU A 501 2.26 7.24 -22.69
C LEU A 501 3.47 7.52 -23.59
N GLU A 502 3.54 6.80 -24.70
CA GLU A 502 4.39 7.11 -25.82
C GLU A 502 3.90 8.40 -26.50
N THR A 503 4.61 9.51 -26.30
CA THR A 503 4.30 10.77 -26.97
C THR A 503 4.96 10.78 -28.35
N THR A 504 4.17 10.53 -29.40
CA THR A 504 4.64 10.83 -30.77
C THR A 504 4.87 12.34 -30.86
N ARG A 505 6.13 12.76 -30.79
CA ARG A 505 6.57 14.14 -31.04
C ARG A 505 6.30 14.52 -32.48
N THR A 506 5.08 14.89 -32.81
CA THR A 506 4.80 15.70 -33.99
C THR A 506 4.79 17.16 -33.53
N ALA A 507 5.90 17.83 -33.78
CA ALA A 507 6.03 19.25 -33.54
C ALA A 507 5.08 20.04 -34.45
N THR A 508 3.91 20.39 -33.93
CA THR A 508 3.09 21.48 -34.49
C THR A 508 2.77 22.43 -33.34
N LYS A 509 3.58 23.48 -33.28
CA LYS A 509 3.23 24.72 -32.58
C LYS A 509 1.94 25.26 -33.16
N ASN A 510 0.83 25.14 -32.47
CA ASN A 510 -0.29 26.06 -32.60
C ASN A 510 -0.91 26.28 -31.23
N SER A 511 -0.48 27.39 -30.64
CA SER A 511 -1.12 28.00 -29.49
C SER A 511 -2.51 28.48 -29.84
N THR A 512 -3.54 27.89 -29.31
CA THR A 512 -4.87 28.50 -29.24
C THR A 512 -5.34 28.51 -27.81
N ASN A 513 -5.34 29.71 -27.24
CA ASN A 513 -5.94 30.05 -25.95
C ASN A 513 -7.40 29.61 -25.91
N MET A 514 -7.74 28.63 -25.09
CA MET A 514 -9.11 28.42 -24.68
C MET A 514 -9.31 29.06 -23.31
N ARG A 515 -9.97 30.21 -23.33
CA ARG A 515 -10.47 30.89 -22.15
C ARG A 515 -11.73 30.16 -21.66
N TRP A 516 -11.73 29.75 -20.42
CA TRP A 516 -12.91 29.22 -19.74
C TRP A 516 -13.75 30.40 -19.24
N GLU A 517 -14.99 30.56 -19.78
CA GLU A 517 -15.92 31.55 -19.26
C GLU A 517 -16.93 30.90 -18.31
N PRO A 518 -17.14 31.44 -17.08
CA PRO A 518 -18.18 30.95 -16.21
C PRO A 518 -19.57 31.42 -16.68
N SER A 519 -20.40 30.51 -17.18
CA SER A 519 -21.77 30.85 -17.54
C SER A 519 -22.60 31.11 -16.29
N ARG A 520 -23.00 32.38 -16.12
CA ARG A 520 -24.13 32.78 -15.27
C ARG A 520 -25.41 32.51 -16.05
N ASN A 521 -25.99 31.32 -15.92
CA ASN A 521 -27.45 31.17 -16.08
C ASN A 521 -27.92 29.80 -15.55
N LYS A 522 -28.97 29.83 -14.76
CA LYS A 522 -29.74 28.66 -14.31
C LYS A 522 -30.55 28.13 -15.48
N THR A 523 -30.50 26.81 -15.68
CA THR A 523 -31.29 25.98 -16.61
C THR A 523 -30.55 25.50 -17.85
N ARG A 524 -30.44 24.21 -17.90
CA ARG A 524 -30.05 23.24 -18.92
C ARG A 524 -28.71 22.55 -18.71
N MET A 525 -28.77 21.23 -18.58
CA MET A 525 -27.65 20.33 -18.71
C MET A 525 -26.87 20.63 -20.00
N GLY A 526 -25.66 21.12 -19.85
CA GLY A 526 -24.70 21.26 -20.93
C GLY A 526 -23.84 20.03 -21.04
N SER A 527 -24.04 19.21 -22.04
CA SER A 527 -23.09 18.17 -22.43
C SER A 527 -21.77 18.82 -22.81
N ILE A 528 -20.69 18.50 -22.09
CA ILE A 528 -19.34 18.93 -22.48
C ILE A 528 -18.93 18.07 -23.68
N VAL A 529 -19.00 18.66 -24.88
CA VAL A 529 -18.54 18.05 -26.13
C VAL A 529 -17.04 18.25 -26.24
N PHE A 530 -16.27 17.23 -25.96
CA PHE A 530 -14.85 17.20 -26.31
C PHE A 530 -14.69 17.01 -27.82
N ARG A 531 -14.12 18.00 -28.52
CA ARG A 531 -13.70 17.80 -29.91
C ARG A 531 -12.51 16.83 -29.93
N ARG A 532 -12.69 15.70 -30.60
CA ARG A 532 -11.67 14.68 -30.84
C ARG A 532 -10.41 15.30 -31.45
N ASN A 533 -9.31 15.30 -30.71
CA ASN A 533 -8.01 15.26 -31.32
C ASN A 533 -7.50 13.80 -31.26
N ARG A 534 -6.81 13.32 -32.28
CA ARG A 534 -6.59 11.89 -32.57
C ARG A 534 -5.39 11.29 -31.80
N THR A 535 -5.26 11.53 -30.50
CA THR A 535 -4.31 10.81 -29.61
C THR A 535 -5.10 10.36 -28.40
N ALA A 536 -5.22 9.05 -28.21
CA ALA A 536 -5.89 8.48 -27.04
C ALA A 536 -5.07 8.83 -25.79
N LYS A 537 -5.62 9.66 -24.92
CA LYS A 537 -5.02 9.96 -23.61
C LYS A 537 -5.53 8.93 -22.59
N ILE A 538 -4.71 8.58 -21.60
CA ILE A 538 -5.12 7.76 -20.45
C ILE A 538 -6.37 8.35 -19.79
N CYS A 539 -6.49 9.68 -19.72
CA CYS A 539 -7.67 10.39 -19.24
C CYS A 539 -8.97 9.94 -19.90
N ASP A 540 -8.96 9.67 -21.22
CA ASP A 540 -10.17 9.27 -21.95
C ASP A 540 -10.68 7.88 -21.55
N CYS A 541 -9.83 7.07 -20.94
CA CYS A 541 -10.17 5.71 -20.52
C CYS A 541 -10.57 5.60 -19.06
N MET A 542 -10.01 6.45 -18.18
CA MET A 542 -10.16 6.33 -16.73
C MET A 542 -11.04 7.42 -16.10
N LEU A 543 -10.95 8.67 -16.57
CA LEU A 543 -11.63 9.82 -15.96
C LEU A 543 -12.96 10.20 -16.61
N ILE A 544 -13.17 9.94 -17.90
CA ILE A 544 -14.42 10.28 -18.61
C ILE A 544 -15.68 9.70 -17.92
N PRO A 545 -15.67 8.46 -17.42
CA PRO A 545 -16.84 7.90 -16.75
C PRO A 545 -17.35 8.69 -15.54
N LEU A 546 -16.52 9.53 -14.94
CA LEU A 546 -16.83 10.22 -13.69
C LEU A 546 -17.18 11.70 -13.85
N LEU A 547 -16.72 12.31 -14.94
CA LEU A 547 -17.05 13.71 -15.25
C LEU A 547 -18.45 13.87 -15.86
N THR A 548 -19.05 12.79 -16.35
CA THR A 548 -20.41 12.75 -16.91
C THR A 548 -21.47 12.19 -15.96
N ALA A 549 -21.09 11.69 -14.77
CA ALA A 549 -21.99 11.13 -13.75
C ALA A 549 -22.46 12.15 -12.69
#